data_c0af8b883e77e2e369feb623f2c90ed8
#
_entry.id   c0af8b883e77e2e369feb623f2c90ed8
#
_cell.length_a   1.000
_cell.length_b   1.000
_cell.length_c   1.000
_cell.angle_alpha   90.00
_cell.angle_beta   90.00
_cell.angle_gamma   90.00
#
_symmetry.space_group_name_H-M   'P 1'
#
loop_
_entity.id
_entity.type
_entity.pdbx_description
1 polymer ?
#
loop_
_entity_poly.entity_id
_entity_poly.type
_entity_poly.pdbx_seq_one_letter_code
_entity_poly.pdbx_strand_id
1 'polypeptide(L)'
;MCSSDLVRWYLLRDIPFGEDGDFQQQRFQDLVNNDLANTIGNLLNRTSSMARKWFADAVPPILDPNGAPPHLAALCQSQSEDYREAMQRYQFRSACEAVLQLSIDANGFLNERAPWKLMKQEGNEQAVAADVYAVLETCRWIALMLTPLVPELAGRMLS
;
A
#
# COMPACT_ATOMS: atom_id res chain seq x y z
N MET A 1 13.18 -9.54 0.45
CA MET A 1 12.69 -9.00 1.73
C MET A 1 13.64 -9.49 2.80
N CYS A 2 14.11 -8.61 3.67
CA CYS A 2 15.02 -9.00 4.75
C CYS A 2 14.29 -9.79 5.83
N SER A 3 14.95 -10.79 6.42
CA SER A 3 14.39 -11.58 7.51
C SER A 3 14.00 -10.74 8.73
N SER A 4 14.73 -9.62 8.98
CA SER A 4 14.44 -8.71 10.08
C SER A 4 13.09 -8.00 9.92
N ASP A 5 12.75 -7.54 8.71
CA ASP A 5 11.45 -6.89 8.44
C ASP A 5 10.28 -7.86 8.64
N LEU A 6 10.44 -9.13 8.26
CA LEU A 6 9.38 -10.13 8.43
C LEU A 6 9.08 -10.38 9.91
N VAL A 7 10.14 -10.51 10.72
CA VAL A 7 9.99 -10.69 12.18
C VAL A 7 9.41 -9.44 12.82
N ARG A 8 9.87 -8.23 12.42
CA ARG A 8 9.33 -6.97 12.92
C ARG A 8 7.83 -6.86 12.63
N TRP A 9 7.43 -7.14 11.38
CA TRP A 9 6.02 -7.12 10.99
C TRP A 9 5.18 -8.04 11.86
N TYR A 10 5.62 -9.30 12.05
CA TYR A 10 4.92 -10.26 12.87
C TYR A 10 4.74 -9.74 14.31
N LEU A 11 5.82 -9.30 14.95
CA LEU A 11 5.78 -8.83 16.34
C LEU A 11 4.88 -7.62 16.53
N LEU A 12 4.95 -6.65 15.62
CA LEU A 12 4.15 -5.43 15.70
C LEU A 12 2.67 -5.65 15.32
N ARG A 13 2.42 -6.61 14.44
CA ARG A 13 1.08 -6.90 13.90
C ARG A 13 0.27 -7.86 14.77
N ASP A 14 0.94 -8.85 15.38
CA ASP A 14 0.27 -9.95 16.07
C ASP A 14 0.22 -9.77 17.58
N ILE A 15 1.30 -9.31 18.19
CA ILE A 15 1.44 -9.21 19.63
C ILE A 15 1.10 -7.79 20.10
N PRO A 16 0.08 -7.63 20.98
CA PRO A 16 -0.21 -6.32 21.56
C PRO A 16 0.99 -5.81 22.39
N PHE A 17 1.31 -4.54 22.24
CA PHE A 17 2.43 -3.96 22.97
C PHE A 17 2.22 -4.01 24.49
N GLY A 18 3.20 -4.58 25.20
CA GLY A 18 3.15 -4.75 26.66
C GLY A 18 2.50 -6.05 27.12
N GLU A 19 2.09 -6.93 26.20
CA GLU A 19 1.56 -8.26 26.52
C GLU A 19 2.53 -9.36 26.08
N ASP A 20 2.42 -10.51 26.71
CA ASP A 20 3.15 -11.71 26.30
C ASP A 20 2.47 -12.35 25.09
N GLY A 21 3.26 -12.89 24.17
CA GLY A 21 2.76 -13.58 22.99
C GLY A 21 3.59 -14.82 22.66
N ASP A 22 2.91 -15.85 22.19
CA ASP A 22 3.54 -17.07 21.69
C ASP A 22 3.88 -16.95 20.21
N PHE A 23 5.12 -17.27 19.87
CA PHE A 23 5.51 -17.38 18.46
C PHE A 23 4.92 -18.63 17.84
N GLN A 24 4.07 -18.44 16.82
CA GLN A 24 3.46 -19.51 16.04
C GLN A 24 3.95 -19.44 14.59
N GLN A 25 4.71 -20.42 14.17
CA GLN A 25 5.32 -20.46 12.84
C GLN A 25 4.28 -20.33 11.71
N GLN A 26 3.16 -21.04 11.81
CA GLN A 26 2.10 -20.97 10.80
C GLN A 26 1.52 -19.56 10.72
N ARG A 27 1.21 -18.96 11.86
CA ARG A 27 0.67 -17.59 11.92
C ARG A 27 1.65 -16.55 11.41
N PHE A 28 2.95 -16.71 11.68
CA PHE A 28 4.00 -15.89 11.09
C PHE A 28 3.97 -15.97 9.55
N GLN A 29 3.92 -17.18 9.00
CA GLN A 29 3.86 -17.38 7.54
C GLN A 29 2.59 -16.78 6.93
N ASP A 30 1.45 -16.97 7.57
CA ASP A 30 0.17 -16.47 7.09
C ASP A 30 0.15 -14.94 7.06
N LEU A 31 0.61 -14.26 8.12
CA LEU A 31 0.69 -12.81 8.17
C LEU A 31 1.65 -12.24 7.12
N VAL A 32 2.85 -12.81 7.00
CA VAL A 32 3.83 -12.37 6.00
C VAL A 32 3.28 -12.53 4.58
N ASN A 33 2.68 -13.68 4.29
CA ASN A 33 2.15 -13.96 2.95
C ASN A 33 0.92 -13.10 2.64
N ASN A 34 -0.03 -13.01 3.55
CA ASN A 34 -1.28 -12.30 3.30
C ASN A 34 -1.08 -10.78 3.31
N ASP A 35 -0.41 -10.26 4.33
CA ASP A 35 -0.27 -8.81 4.52
C ASP A 35 0.78 -8.23 3.56
N LEU A 36 2.03 -8.73 3.65
CA LEU A 36 3.14 -8.12 2.92
C LEU A 36 3.21 -8.55 1.46
N ALA A 37 3.05 -9.86 1.17
CA ALA A 37 3.19 -10.33 -0.21
C ALA A 37 1.89 -10.14 -1.01
N ASN A 38 0.75 -10.66 -0.53
CA ASN A 38 -0.49 -10.71 -1.30
C ASN A 38 -1.27 -9.39 -1.27
N THR A 39 -1.14 -8.58 -0.22
CA THR A 39 -1.85 -7.29 -0.14
C THR A 39 -0.95 -6.15 -0.62
N ILE A 40 0.11 -5.82 0.11
CA ILE A 40 0.98 -4.67 -0.19
C ILE A 40 1.83 -4.95 -1.44
N GLY A 41 2.50 -6.09 -1.51
CA GLY A 41 3.37 -6.47 -2.62
C GLY A 41 2.62 -6.63 -3.94
N ASN A 42 1.42 -7.22 -3.90
CA ASN A 42 0.58 -7.34 -5.08
C ASN A 42 0.10 -5.98 -5.60
N LEU A 43 -0.31 -5.05 -4.72
CA LEU A 43 -0.67 -3.70 -5.10
C LEU A 43 0.48 -3.01 -5.85
N LEU A 44 1.66 -2.98 -5.24
CA LEU A 44 2.84 -2.37 -5.83
C LEU A 44 3.21 -3.01 -7.18
N ASN A 45 3.26 -4.34 -7.25
CA ASN A 45 3.61 -5.07 -8.46
C ASN A 45 2.62 -4.80 -9.61
N ARG A 46 1.32 -4.81 -9.33
CA ARG A 46 0.28 -4.51 -10.33
C ARG A 46 0.43 -3.09 -10.85
N THR A 47 0.60 -2.12 -9.95
CA THR A 47 0.68 -0.69 -10.30
C THR A 47 1.97 -0.39 -11.08
N SER A 48 3.12 -0.88 -10.62
CA SER A 48 4.40 -0.73 -11.31
C SER A 48 4.39 -1.39 -12.69
N SER A 49 3.73 -2.55 -12.82
CA SER A 49 3.59 -3.22 -14.12
C SER A 49 2.76 -2.41 -15.11
N MET A 50 1.73 -1.71 -14.64
CA MET A 50 0.94 -0.80 -15.48
C MET A 50 1.74 0.45 -15.86
N ALA A 51 2.46 1.05 -14.93
CA ALA A 51 3.34 2.20 -15.20
C ALA A 51 4.41 1.85 -16.24
N ARG A 52 5.07 0.71 -16.06
CA ARG A 52 6.08 0.20 -17.01
C ARG A 52 5.50 -0.05 -18.40
N LYS A 53 4.36 -0.68 -18.46
CA LYS A 53 3.76 -1.09 -19.73
C LYS A 53 3.20 0.07 -20.53
N TRP A 54 2.58 1.05 -19.87
CA TRP A 54 1.80 2.10 -20.55
C TRP A 54 2.43 3.48 -20.49
N PHE A 55 3.35 3.72 -19.55
CA PHE A 55 3.94 5.04 -19.29
C PHE A 55 5.47 5.03 -19.27
N ALA A 56 6.10 4.06 -19.98
CA ALA A 56 7.54 3.94 -20.12
C ALA A 56 8.31 3.91 -18.78
N ASP A 57 7.76 3.21 -17.77
CA ASP A 57 8.32 3.11 -16.41
C ASP A 57 8.41 4.47 -15.67
N ALA A 58 7.59 5.42 -16.07
CA ALA A 58 7.50 6.73 -15.44
C ALA A 58 6.17 6.89 -14.68
N VAL A 59 6.15 7.82 -13.76
CA VAL A 59 4.91 8.26 -13.12
C VAL A 59 4.07 9.00 -14.17
N PRO A 60 2.82 8.59 -14.42
CA PRO A 60 1.98 9.26 -15.42
C PRO A 60 1.81 10.74 -15.09
N PRO A 61 1.91 11.64 -16.08
CA PRO A 61 1.65 13.05 -15.84
C PRO A 61 0.16 13.28 -15.55
N ILE A 62 -0.14 14.03 -14.50
CA ILE A 62 -1.49 14.54 -14.28
C ILE A 62 -1.65 15.81 -15.10
N LEU A 63 -2.47 15.73 -16.15
CA LEU A 63 -2.79 16.89 -16.98
C LEU A 63 -3.86 17.78 -16.33
N ASP A 64 -4.74 17.18 -15.52
CA ASP A 64 -5.73 17.88 -14.70
C ASP A 64 -5.56 17.51 -13.23
N PRO A 65 -5.13 18.45 -12.35
CA PRO A 65 -5.01 18.19 -10.92
C PRO A 65 -6.34 17.75 -10.24
N ASN A 66 -7.48 18.12 -10.84
CA ASN A 66 -8.80 17.72 -10.35
C ASN A 66 -9.26 16.37 -10.94
N GLY A 67 -8.54 15.83 -11.91
CA GLY A 67 -8.84 14.54 -12.54
C GLY A 67 -8.38 13.33 -11.74
N ALA A 68 -7.54 13.51 -10.73
CA ALA A 68 -7.17 12.42 -9.82
C ALA A 68 -8.38 11.99 -8.97
N PRO A 69 -8.63 10.68 -8.80
CA PRO A 69 -9.73 10.19 -8.00
C PRO A 69 -9.65 10.72 -6.55
N PRO A 70 -10.57 11.59 -6.10
CA PRO A 70 -10.49 12.22 -4.78
C PRO A 70 -10.65 11.22 -3.63
N HIS A 71 -11.24 10.08 -3.92
CA HIS A 71 -11.50 9.03 -2.94
C HIS A 71 -10.21 8.45 -2.33
N LEU A 72 -9.20 8.11 -3.15
CA LEU A 72 -7.94 7.57 -2.63
C LEU A 72 -7.14 8.63 -1.85
N ALA A 73 -7.17 9.89 -2.27
CA ALA A 73 -6.52 10.96 -1.53
C ALA A 73 -7.13 11.15 -0.13
N ALA A 74 -8.47 11.11 -0.03
CA ALA A 74 -9.17 11.19 1.24
C ALA A 74 -8.85 9.98 2.14
N LEU A 75 -8.77 8.77 1.58
CA LEU A 75 -8.36 7.57 2.31
C LEU A 75 -6.92 7.67 2.81
N CYS A 76 -5.98 8.16 1.99
CA CYS A 76 -4.61 8.39 2.43
C CYS A 76 -4.55 9.33 3.64
N GLN A 77 -5.31 10.42 3.63
CA GLN A 77 -5.37 11.35 4.76
C GLN A 77 -5.95 10.68 6.01
N SER A 78 -7.13 10.08 5.90
CA SER A 78 -7.80 9.42 7.03
C SER A 78 -6.92 8.32 7.64
N GLN A 79 -6.40 7.40 6.82
CA GLN A 79 -5.59 6.30 7.32
C GLN A 79 -4.24 6.77 7.90
N SER A 80 -3.66 7.87 7.38
CA SER A 80 -2.45 8.45 7.96
C SER A 80 -2.70 9.13 9.32
N GLU A 81 -3.89 9.68 9.54
CA GLU A 81 -4.28 10.23 10.84
C GLU A 81 -4.48 9.10 11.87
N ASP A 82 -5.23 8.06 11.51
CA ASP A 82 -5.42 6.86 12.35
C ASP A 82 -4.07 6.20 12.69
N TYR A 83 -3.21 6.04 11.69
CA TYR A 83 -1.86 5.52 11.86
C TYR A 83 -1.04 6.35 12.85
N ARG A 84 -1.03 7.68 12.68
CA ARG A 84 -0.25 8.58 13.53
C ARG A 84 -0.75 8.54 14.98
N GLU A 85 -2.07 8.53 15.18
CA GLU A 85 -2.67 8.40 16.50
C GLU A 85 -2.29 7.06 17.15
N ALA A 86 -2.40 5.96 16.41
CA ALA A 86 -2.01 4.64 16.89
C ALA A 86 -0.51 4.57 17.27
N MET A 87 0.38 5.13 16.44
CA MET A 87 1.82 5.19 16.73
C MET A 87 2.14 6.01 17.98
N GLN A 88 1.47 7.16 18.19
CA GLN A 88 1.64 7.99 19.39
C GLN A 88 1.22 7.26 20.67
N ARG A 89 0.28 6.34 20.56
CA ARG A 89 -0.22 5.53 21.70
C ARG A 89 0.44 4.17 21.82
N TYR A 90 1.47 3.87 21.03
CA TYR A 90 2.13 2.56 20.98
C TYR A 90 1.18 1.40 20.59
N GLN A 91 0.11 1.70 19.89
CA GLN A 91 -0.84 0.72 19.37
C GLN A 91 -0.39 0.22 17.99
N PHE A 92 0.74 -0.49 17.98
CA PHE A 92 1.40 -0.90 16.72
C PHE A 92 0.54 -1.80 15.85
N ARG A 93 -0.29 -2.65 16.44
CA ARG A 93 -1.27 -3.46 15.71
C ARG A 93 -2.21 -2.57 14.89
N SER A 94 -2.80 -1.56 15.52
CA SER A 94 -3.71 -0.62 14.84
C SER A 94 -2.98 0.19 13.76
N ALA A 95 -1.72 0.55 13.98
CA ALA A 95 -0.90 1.19 12.97
C ALA A 95 -0.69 0.27 11.74
N CYS A 96 -0.38 -1.02 11.96
CA CYS A 96 -0.29 -2.00 10.88
C CYS A 96 -1.63 -2.18 10.16
N GLU A 97 -2.74 -2.17 10.90
CA GLU A 97 -4.10 -2.28 10.34
C GLU A 97 -4.46 -1.10 9.43
N ALA A 98 -4.10 0.13 9.80
CA ALA A 98 -4.28 1.31 8.97
C ALA A 98 -3.54 1.20 7.62
N VAL A 99 -2.29 0.74 7.64
CA VAL A 99 -1.50 0.49 6.42
C VAL A 99 -2.15 -0.57 5.54
N LEU A 100 -2.61 -1.67 6.13
CA LEU A 100 -3.26 -2.76 5.41
C LEU A 100 -4.60 -2.32 4.82
N GLN A 101 -5.41 -1.58 5.58
CA GLN A 101 -6.69 -1.10 5.10
C GLN A 101 -6.51 -0.20 3.87
N LEU A 102 -5.58 0.74 3.91
CA LEU A 102 -5.25 1.58 2.76
C LEU A 102 -4.83 0.74 1.54
N SER A 103 -4.06 -0.32 1.76
CA SER A 103 -3.62 -1.23 0.70
C SER A 103 -4.77 -2.06 0.12
N ILE A 104 -5.72 -2.50 0.95
CA ILE A 104 -6.93 -3.22 0.55
C ILE A 104 -7.82 -2.31 -0.28
N ASP A 105 -8.07 -1.09 0.18
CA ASP A 105 -8.91 -0.11 -0.51
C ASP A 105 -8.33 0.27 -1.88
N ALA A 106 -7.02 0.45 -1.97
CA ALA A 106 -6.35 0.72 -3.24
C ALA A 106 -6.41 -0.47 -4.21
N ASN A 107 -6.31 -1.71 -3.73
CA ASN A 107 -6.55 -2.91 -4.54
C ASN A 107 -8.01 -3.00 -5.01
N GLY A 108 -8.96 -2.66 -4.14
CA GLY A 108 -10.39 -2.55 -4.47
C GLY A 108 -10.63 -1.54 -5.58
N PHE A 109 -10.09 -0.33 -5.43
CA PHE A 109 -10.13 0.72 -6.44
C PHE A 109 -9.63 0.24 -7.81
N LEU A 110 -8.45 -0.42 -7.85
CA LEU A 110 -7.93 -0.97 -9.11
C LEU A 110 -8.87 -2.00 -9.73
N ASN A 111 -9.54 -2.82 -8.93
CA ASN A 111 -10.47 -3.82 -9.44
C ASN A 111 -11.75 -3.19 -10.01
N GLU A 112 -12.29 -2.17 -9.35
CA GLU A 112 -13.49 -1.44 -9.78
C GLU A 112 -13.22 -0.63 -11.06
N ARG A 113 -12.13 0.14 -11.08
CA ARG A 113 -11.75 0.96 -12.21
C ARG A 113 -11.30 0.12 -13.42
N ALA A 114 -10.73 -1.04 -13.16
CA ALA A 114 -10.23 -1.97 -14.16
C ALA A 114 -9.42 -1.27 -15.29
N PRO A 115 -8.35 -0.53 -14.98
CA PRO A 115 -7.61 0.28 -15.95
C PRO A 115 -7.10 -0.54 -17.14
N TRP A 116 -6.86 -1.83 -16.97
CA TRP A 116 -6.50 -2.75 -18.07
C TRP A 116 -7.62 -2.99 -19.09
N LYS A 117 -8.89 -2.72 -18.72
CA LYS A 117 -10.02 -2.75 -19.66
C LYS A 117 -10.18 -1.39 -20.34
N LEU A 118 -10.06 -0.31 -19.56
CA LEU A 118 -10.17 1.06 -20.08
C LEU A 118 -9.08 1.37 -21.11
N MET A 119 -7.84 0.91 -20.88
CA MET A 119 -6.71 1.14 -21.79
C MET A 119 -6.87 0.48 -23.17
N LYS A 120 -7.82 -0.44 -23.34
CA LYS A 120 -8.15 -1.05 -24.63
C LYS A 120 -9.13 -0.22 -25.46
N GLN A 121 -9.71 0.81 -24.89
CA GLN A 121 -10.70 1.67 -25.52
C GLN A 121 -10.04 3.02 -25.80
N GLU A 122 -10.13 3.49 -27.04
CA GLU A 122 -9.57 4.78 -27.45
C GLU A 122 -10.16 5.94 -26.63
N GLY A 123 -9.33 6.91 -26.28
CA GLY A 123 -9.74 8.13 -25.57
C GLY A 123 -9.75 8.02 -24.04
N ASN A 124 -9.38 6.85 -23.46
CA ASN A 124 -9.33 6.68 -22.00
C ASN A 124 -7.92 6.82 -21.39
N GLU A 125 -6.91 7.18 -22.20
CA GLU A 125 -5.51 7.22 -21.75
C GLU A 125 -5.32 8.17 -20.56
N GLN A 126 -6.00 9.32 -20.55
CA GLN A 126 -5.91 10.30 -19.46
C GLN A 126 -6.58 9.77 -18.19
N ALA A 127 -7.73 9.11 -18.29
CA ALA A 127 -8.41 8.51 -17.14
C ALA A 127 -7.55 7.38 -16.53
N VAL A 128 -6.95 6.54 -17.38
CA VAL A 128 -6.03 5.49 -16.93
C VAL A 128 -4.77 6.08 -16.29
N ALA A 129 -4.22 7.15 -16.85
CA ALA A 129 -3.09 7.87 -16.28
C ALA A 129 -3.41 8.40 -14.87
N ALA A 130 -4.57 9.01 -14.70
CA ALA A 130 -5.04 9.51 -13.40
C ALA A 130 -5.23 8.38 -12.37
N ASP A 131 -5.84 7.27 -12.79
CA ASP A 131 -6.04 6.09 -11.93
C ASP A 131 -4.69 5.49 -11.48
N VAL A 132 -3.76 5.29 -12.41
CA VAL A 132 -2.43 4.72 -12.12
C VAL A 132 -1.61 5.66 -11.22
N TYR A 133 -1.65 6.97 -11.50
CA TYR A 133 -1.02 7.97 -10.66
C TYR A 133 -1.55 7.93 -9.22
N ALA A 134 -2.88 7.92 -9.05
CA ALA A 134 -3.50 7.92 -7.74
C ALA A 134 -3.09 6.70 -6.90
N VAL A 135 -2.98 5.53 -7.55
CA VAL A 135 -2.53 4.31 -6.84
C VAL A 135 -1.02 4.33 -6.58
N LEU A 136 -0.19 4.87 -7.47
CA LEU A 136 1.25 5.06 -7.21
C LEU A 136 1.47 6.00 -6.02
N GLU A 137 0.73 7.10 -5.95
CA GLU A 137 0.78 8.02 -4.82
C GLU A 137 0.30 7.33 -3.53
N THR A 138 -0.73 6.50 -3.59
CA THR A 138 -1.16 5.67 -2.46
C THR A 138 -0.06 4.70 -2.03
N CYS A 139 0.65 4.05 -2.97
CA CYS A 139 1.80 3.20 -2.66
C CYS A 139 2.92 3.99 -1.95
N ARG A 140 3.14 5.26 -2.34
CA ARG A 140 4.10 6.14 -1.67
C ARG A 140 3.69 6.44 -0.22
N TRP A 141 2.42 6.73 0.04
CA TRP A 141 1.89 6.88 1.40
C TRP A 141 2.06 5.61 2.24
N ILE A 142 1.71 4.46 1.69
CA ILE A 142 1.93 3.15 2.33
C ILE A 142 3.40 2.96 2.69
N ALA A 143 4.32 3.23 1.76
CA ALA A 143 5.76 3.10 2.00
C ALA A 143 6.26 4.04 3.11
N LEU A 144 5.78 5.28 3.16
CA LEU A 144 6.12 6.22 4.23
C LEU A 144 5.64 5.73 5.60
N MET A 145 4.40 5.22 5.68
CA MET A 145 3.85 4.64 6.91
C MET A 145 4.59 3.36 7.34
N LEU A 146 5.08 2.56 6.38
CA LEU A 146 5.88 1.37 6.63
C LEU A 146 7.31 1.66 7.12
N THR A 147 7.84 2.85 6.88
CA THR A 147 9.25 3.18 7.20
C THR A 147 9.65 2.83 8.64
N PRO A 148 8.91 3.18 9.70
CA PRO A 148 9.29 2.79 11.05
C PRO A 148 8.96 1.34 11.39
N LEU A 149 8.09 0.67 10.63
CA LEU A 149 7.64 -0.70 10.90
C LEU A 149 8.57 -1.72 10.23
N VAL A 150 8.78 -1.58 8.92
CA VAL A 150 9.58 -2.48 8.06
C VAL A 150 10.47 -1.67 7.11
N PRO A 151 11.57 -1.09 7.61
CA PRO A 151 12.34 -0.06 6.93
C PRO A 151 12.97 -0.49 5.60
N GLU A 152 13.42 -1.75 5.47
CA GLU A 152 14.03 -2.21 4.22
C GLU A 152 12.98 -2.39 3.11
N LEU A 153 11.81 -2.93 3.44
CA LEU A 153 10.70 -3.02 2.48
C LEU A 153 10.27 -1.62 2.04
N ALA A 154 10.07 -0.72 3.00
CA ALA A 154 9.70 0.66 2.74
C ALA A 154 10.73 1.39 1.85
N GLY A 155 12.01 1.25 2.14
CA GLY A 155 13.09 1.83 1.32
C GLY A 155 13.08 1.33 -0.11
N ARG A 156 12.80 0.03 -0.34
CA ARG A 156 12.67 -0.55 -1.68
C ARG A 156 11.40 -0.12 -2.42
N MET A 157 10.35 0.23 -1.70
CA MET A 157 9.12 0.77 -2.32
C MET A 157 9.31 2.23 -2.76
N LEU A 158 10.20 2.98 -2.09
CA LEU A 158 10.48 4.40 -2.37
C LEU A 158 11.62 4.61 -3.39
N SER A 159 12.37 3.56 -3.72
CA SER A 159 13.45 3.60 -4.73
C SER A 159 12.93 3.38 -6.14
#